data_5ecbb7466ff2f859c2ef80de01ad6121
#
_entry.id   5ecbb7466ff2f859c2ef80de01ad6121
#
_cell.length_a   1.000
_cell.length_b   1.000
_cell.length_c   1.000
_cell.angle_alpha   90.00
_cell.angle_beta   90.00
_cell.angle_gamma   90.00
#
_symmetry.space_group_name_H-M   'P 1'
#
loop_
_entity.id
_entity.type
_entity.pdbx_description
1 polymer ?
#
loop_
_entity_poly.entity_id
_entity_poly.type
_entity_poly.pdbx_seq_one_letter_code
_entity_poly.pdbx_strand_id
1 'polypeptide(L)'
;MKKIAIIGAGISGLFIANLFKKNLNYQITVYEKNSSTDSEGGYGIQLSVNSVKLLNQIGFDKFQNDKKFNPDKINFYSIKSSNKICDLNISDFNSEDCKYTTLKRSDLVNFLKIDLGSLIKTNHSISKIDQENQKIKLTFQNNENFECDYLIISDGVFSKSKNL
;
A
#
# COMPACT_ATOMS: atom_id res chain seq x y z
N MET A 1 -20.61 13.72 -6.40
CA MET A 1 -19.46 13.06 -5.77
C MET A 1 -18.92 12.02 -6.75
N LYS A 2 -17.62 12.01 -7.00
CA LYS A 2 -17.00 11.05 -7.95
C LYS A 2 -16.68 9.75 -7.24
N LYS A 3 -16.96 8.61 -7.89
CA LYS A 3 -16.69 7.28 -7.35
C LYS A 3 -15.29 6.81 -7.79
N ILE A 4 -14.48 6.38 -6.83
CA ILE A 4 -13.14 5.81 -7.08
C ILE A 4 -13.15 4.36 -6.62
N ALA A 5 -12.84 3.44 -7.53
CA ALA A 5 -12.53 2.06 -7.20
C ALA A 5 -11.02 1.85 -7.13
N ILE A 6 -10.54 1.19 -6.08
CA ILE A 6 -9.14 0.82 -5.91
C ILE A 6 -9.08 -0.70 -5.83
N ILE A 7 -8.35 -1.34 -6.74
CA ILE A 7 -8.17 -2.80 -6.76
C ILE A 7 -6.87 -3.17 -6.04
N GLY A 8 -7.02 -3.93 -4.96
CA GLY A 8 -5.94 -4.39 -4.09
C GLY A 8 -5.82 -3.61 -2.79
N ALA A 9 -5.99 -4.30 -1.65
CA ALA A 9 -5.79 -3.77 -0.30
C ALA A 9 -4.36 -3.99 0.21
N GLY A 10 -3.37 -3.88 -0.68
CA GLY A 10 -1.96 -3.83 -0.33
C GLY A 10 -1.53 -2.44 0.14
N ILE A 11 -0.22 -2.26 0.44
CA ILE A 11 0.34 -0.99 0.93
C ILE A 11 -0.04 0.18 0.02
N SER A 12 0.13 0.03 -1.30
CA SER A 12 -0.14 1.11 -2.26
C SER A 12 -1.62 1.49 -2.31
N GLY A 13 -2.52 0.49 -2.41
CA GLY A 13 -3.96 0.75 -2.47
C GLY A 13 -4.51 1.37 -1.19
N LEU A 14 -4.09 0.86 -0.03
CA LEU A 14 -4.48 1.42 1.26
C LEU A 14 -3.92 2.83 1.49
N PHE A 15 -2.68 3.09 1.04
CA PHE A 15 -2.09 4.43 1.12
C PHE A 15 -2.88 5.43 0.27
N ILE A 16 -3.18 5.10 -0.99
CA ILE A 16 -3.96 5.94 -1.89
C ILE A 16 -5.37 6.17 -1.34
N ALA A 17 -6.02 5.13 -0.79
CA ALA A 17 -7.31 5.26 -0.16
C ALA A 17 -7.29 6.28 1.01
N ASN A 18 -6.24 6.25 1.84
CA ASN A 18 -6.05 7.20 2.93
C ASN A 18 -5.87 8.65 2.45
N LEU A 19 -5.21 8.86 1.31
CA LEU A 19 -5.08 10.20 0.73
C LEU A 19 -6.42 10.72 0.21
N PHE A 20 -7.14 9.90 -0.56
CA PHE A 20 -8.39 10.33 -1.19
C PHE A 20 -9.57 10.46 -0.22
N LYS A 21 -9.62 9.65 0.87
CA LYS A 21 -10.73 9.72 1.83
C LYS A 21 -10.89 11.10 2.50
N LYS A 22 -9.81 11.89 2.51
CA LYS A 22 -9.85 13.26 3.07
C LYS A 22 -10.63 14.24 2.20
N ASN A 23 -10.88 13.90 0.94
CA ASN A 23 -11.60 14.77 0.01
C ASN A 23 -13.07 14.32 -0.13
N LEU A 24 -13.97 15.11 0.40
CA LEU A 24 -15.40 14.83 0.40
C LEU A 24 -16.06 14.77 -1.00
N ASN A 25 -15.34 15.17 -2.05
CA ASN A 25 -15.81 15.04 -3.43
C ASN A 25 -15.70 13.61 -3.97
N TYR A 26 -15.02 12.71 -3.24
CA TYR A 26 -14.79 11.33 -3.64
C TYR A 26 -15.51 10.35 -2.73
N GLN A 27 -16.12 9.35 -3.35
CA GLN A 27 -16.60 8.13 -2.70
C GLN A 27 -15.63 7.00 -3.06
N ILE A 28 -14.92 6.45 -2.08
CA ILE A 28 -13.86 5.49 -2.30
C ILE A 28 -14.34 4.10 -1.90
N THR A 29 -13.98 3.09 -2.69
CA THR A 29 -14.12 1.68 -2.32
C THR A 29 -12.84 0.95 -2.71
N VAL A 30 -12.28 0.19 -1.77
CA VAL A 30 -11.12 -0.69 -1.99
C VAL A 30 -11.63 -2.12 -2.12
N TYR A 31 -11.26 -2.81 -3.20
CA TYR A 31 -11.63 -4.18 -3.46
C TYR A 31 -10.43 -5.10 -3.30
N GLU A 32 -10.56 -6.11 -2.45
CA GLU A 32 -9.52 -7.12 -2.17
C GLU A 32 -10.04 -8.50 -2.56
N LYS A 33 -9.22 -9.25 -3.31
CA LYS A 33 -9.56 -10.60 -3.77
C LYS A 33 -9.62 -11.63 -2.64
N ASN A 34 -8.79 -11.48 -1.62
CA ASN A 34 -8.72 -12.39 -0.49
C ASN A 34 -9.87 -12.14 0.48
N SER A 35 -10.19 -13.15 1.29
CA SER A 35 -11.24 -13.06 2.33
C SER A 35 -10.82 -12.19 3.51
N SER A 36 -9.53 -12.00 3.72
CA SER A 36 -8.96 -11.13 4.75
C SER A 36 -7.85 -10.27 4.17
N THR A 37 -7.67 -9.11 4.74
CA THR A 37 -6.51 -8.24 4.51
C THR A 37 -5.41 -8.50 5.55
N ASP A 38 -5.58 -9.49 6.42
CA ASP A 38 -4.62 -9.83 7.44
C ASP A 38 -3.45 -10.56 6.80
N SER A 39 -2.29 -9.96 6.90
CA SER A 39 -1.04 -10.57 6.48
C SER A 39 -0.45 -11.33 7.66
N GLU A 40 -0.90 -12.57 7.86
CA GLU A 40 -0.22 -13.47 8.77
C GLU A 40 1.19 -13.76 8.26
N GLY A 41 2.21 -13.56 9.12
CA GLY A 41 3.59 -13.82 8.78
C GLY A 41 4.23 -12.73 7.90
N GLY A 42 4.47 -11.57 8.46
CA GLY A 42 5.11 -10.48 7.75
C GLY A 42 6.64 -10.56 7.79
N TYR A 43 7.28 -10.52 6.62
CA TYR A 43 8.68 -10.17 6.51
C TYR A 43 8.90 -8.68 6.83
N GLY A 44 10.14 -8.33 7.18
CA GLY A 44 10.54 -6.93 7.32
C GLY A 44 10.53 -6.21 5.98
N ILE A 45 10.12 -4.96 6.00
CA ILE A 45 10.22 -4.07 4.86
C ILE A 45 11.05 -2.85 5.20
N GLN A 46 11.59 -2.24 4.17
CA GLN A 46 12.41 -1.05 4.27
C GLN A 46 11.69 0.09 3.55
N LEU A 47 11.58 1.22 4.22
CA LEU A 47 11.00 2.45 3.72
C LEU A 47 12.10 3.48 3.55
N SER A 48 12.33 3.90 2.31
CA SER A 48 13.20 5.04 2.04
C SER A 48 12.62 6.34 2.59
N VAL A 49 13.45 7.35 2.73
CA VAL A 49 13.06 8.68 3.24
C VAL A 49 11.88 9.26 2.44
N ASN A 50 11.86 9.09 1.12
CA ASN A 50 10.75 9.55 0.27
C ASN A 50 9.43 8.83 0.61
N SER A 51 9.48 7.52 0.88
CA SER A 51 8.30 6.75 1.27
C SER A 51 7.79 7.18 2.63
N VAL A 52 8.69 7.41 3.59
CA VAL A 52 8.34 7.94 4.91
C VAL A 52 7.70 9.32 4.81
N LYS A 53 8.26 10.22 3.98
CA LYS A 53 7.70 11.54 3.72
C LYS A 53 6.27 11.50 3.21
N LEU A 54 5.97 10.55 2.30
CA LEU A 54 4.61 10.35 1.80
C LEU A 54 3.68 9.80 2.90
N LEU A 55 4.14 8.81 3.66
CA LEU A 55 3.37 8.20 4.74
C LEU A 55 3.06 9.18 5.88
N ASN A 56 3.96 10.13 6.14
CA ASN A 56 3.74 11.19 7.14
C ASN A 56 2.52 12.08 6.80
N GLN A 57 2.15 12.20 5.51
CA GLN A 57 0.93 12.92 5.11
C GLN A 57 -0.36 12.28 5.66
N ILE A 58 -0.28 11.01 6.04
CA ILE A 58 -1.41 10.26 6.63
C ILE A 58 -1.16 9.89 8.10
N GLY A 59 -0.17 10.51 8.76
CA GLY A 59 0.08 10.39 10.20
C GLY A 59 1.06 9.30 10.61
N PHE A 60 1.91 8.82 9.71
CA PHE A 60 2.93 7.81 10.03
C PHE A 60 4.02 8.33 10.98
N ASP A 61 4.23 9.62 11.05
CA ASP A 61 5.07 10.29 12.06
C ASP A 61 4.65 9.92 13.50
N LYS A 62 3.35 9.73 13.72
CA LYS A 62 2.75 9.33 15.02
C LYS A 62 2.66 7.81 15.23
N PHE A 63 3.10 7.02 14.25
CA PHE A 63 3.10 5.56 14.38
C PHE A 63 4.06 5.11 15.48
N GLN A 64 3.69 4.05 16.21
CA GLN A 64 4.41 3.52 17.38
C GLN A 64 5.91 3.34 17.16
N ASN A 65 6.73 3.98 17.98
CA ASN A 65 8.19 3.98 17.82
C ASN A 65 8.84 2.61 18.12
N ASP A 66 8.25 1.82 19.00
CA ASP A 66 8.70 0.46 19.32
C ASP A 66 8.53 -0.54 18.18
N LYS A 67 7.73 -0.20 17.16
CA LYS A 67 7.53 -0.97 15.93
C LYS A 67 8.38 -0.51 14.76
N LYS A 68 9.16 0.53 14.94
CA LYS A 68 10.06 1.10 13.91
C LYS A 68 11.51 0.98 14.33
N PHE A 69 12.36 0.69 13.37
CA PHE A 69 13.80 0.78 13.53
C PHE A 69 14.38 1.67 12.44
N ASN A 70 15.24 2.60 12.82
CA ASN A 70 15.90 3.52 11.91
C ASN A 70 17.39 3.17 11.84
N PRO A 71 17.83 2.36 10.87
CA PRO A 71 19.24 2.01 10.74
C PRO A 71 20.06 3.21 10.24
N ASP A 72 21.29 3.34 10.72
CA ASP A 72 22.22 4.36 10.28
C ASP A 72 22.98 3.91 9.03
N LYS A 73 23.16 2.59 8.86
CA LYS A 73 24.02 2.00 7.83
C LYS A 73 23.47 0.67 7.33
N ILE A 74 23.68 0.40 6.04
CA ILE A 74 23.52 -0.93 5.42
C ILE A 74 24.90 -1.46 5.06
N ASN A 75 25.23 -2.68 5.48
CA ASN A 75 26.45 -3.37 5.11
C ASN A 75 26.14 -4.50 4.13
N PHE A 76 26.91 -4.62 3.07
CA PHE A 76 26.81 -5.68 2.07
C PHE A 76 28.00 -6.64 2.21
N TYR A 77 27.71 -7.94 2.27
CA TYR A 77 28.72 -8.99 2.40
C TYR A 77 28.57 -10.01 1.27
N SER A 78 29.70 -10.55 0.82
CA SER A 78 29.72 -11.67 -0.10
C SER A 78 29.30 -12.96 0.63
N ILE A 79 28.30 -13.67 0.09
CA ILE A 79 27.91 -14.98 0.63
C ILE A 79 29.03 -16.01 0.50
N LYS A 80 29.86 -15.94 -0.57
CA LYS A 80 30.93 -16.91 -0.84
C LYS A 80 32.14 -16.76 0.06
N SER A 81 32.55 -15.53 0.36
CA SER A 81 33.79 -15.26 1.08
C SER A 81 33.58 -14.64 2.47
N SER A 82 32.34 -14.31 2.82
CA SER A 82 31.98 -13.55 4.03
C SER A 82 32.68 -12.18 4.12
N ASN A 83 33.34 -11.75 3.06
CA ASN A 83 34.02 -10.45 3.03
C ASN A 83 32.99 -9.34 2.81
N LYS A 84 33.21 -8.21 3.46
CA LYS A 84 32.45 -7.00 3.24
C LYS A 84 32.73 -6.46 1.83
N ILE A 85 31.68 -6.25 1.05
CA ILE A 85 31.74 -5.68 -0.30
C ILE A 85 31.75 -4.16 -0.22
N CYS A 86 30.75 -3.59 0.45
CA CYS A 86 30.61 -2.15 0.67
C CYS A 86 29.67 -1.86 1.84
N ASP A 87 29.57 -0.60 2.19
CA ASP A 87 28.55 -0.07 3.07
C ASP A 87 27.93 1.21 2.49
N LEU A 88 26.72 1.48 2.94
CA LEU A 88 25.98 2.68 2.61
C LEU A 88 25.56 3.35 3.90
N ASN A 89 26.00 4.58 4.14
CA ASN A 89 25.52 5.40 5.26
C ASN A 89 24.12 5.92 4.91
N ILE A 90 23.11 5.35 5.52
CA ILE A 90 21.73 5.73 5.27
C ILE A 90 21.37 7.00 6.02
N SER A 91 22.03 7.23 7.16
CA SER A 91 21.87 8.45 7.96
C SER A 91 22.08 9.72 7.14
N ASP A 92 22.94 9.68 6.10
CA ASP A 92 23.22 10.83 5.25
C ASP A 92 21.98 11.31 4.43
N PHE A 93 20.99 10.45 4.27
CA PHE A 93 19.76 10.74 3.56
C PHE A 93 18.61 11.14 4.51
N ASN A 94 18.79 10.99 5.81
CA ASN A 94 17.79 11.31 6.81
C ASN A 94 17.65 12.82 7.01
N SER A 95 16.43 13.24 7.32
CA SER A 95 16.11 14.57 7.85
C SER A 95 15.49 14.44 9.23
N GLU A 96 15.27 15.57 9.90
CA GLU A 96 14.64 15.59 11.23
C GLU A 96 13.31 14.85 11.25
N ASP A 97 12.47 15.09 10.24
CA ASP A 97 11.09 14.54 10.16
C ASP A 97 11.00 13.23 9.38
N CYS A 98 12.01 12.85 8.62
CA CYS A 98 11.97 11.70 7.72
C CYS A 98 13.24 10.88 7.85
N LYS A 99 13.14 9.69 8.46
CA LYS A 99 14.26 8.76 8.59
C LYS A 99 13.98 7.48 7.81
N TYR A 100 15.00 6.93 7.20
CA TYR A 100 14.94 5.58 6.66
C TYR A 100 14.44 4.62 7.75
N THR A 101 13.42 3.84 7.45
CA THR A 101 12.70 3.08 8.46
C THR A 101 12.54 1.64 8.03
N THR A 102 12.81 0.71 8.94
CA THR A 102 12.48 -0.70 8.80
C THR A 102 11.40 -1.07 9.81
N LEU A 103 10.45 -1.91 9.39
CA LEU A 103 9.36 -2.38 10.23
C LEU A 103 8.78 -3.68 9.66
N LYS A 104 7.90 -4.33 10.40
CA LYS A 104 7.13 -5.46 9.87
C LYS A 104 6.10 -4.96 8.85
N ARG A 105 5.99 -5.66 7.71
CA ARG A 105 5.00 -5.35 6.69
C ARG A 105 3.57 -5.37 7.26
N SER A 106 3.27 -6.32 8.12
CA SER A 106 1.97 -6.43 8.78
C SER A 106 1.63 -5.18 9.60
N ASP A 107 2.61 -4.63 10.33
CA ASP A 107 2.38 -3.44 11.15
C ASP A 107 2.06 -2.21 10.28
N LEU A 108 2.75 -2.05 9.14
CA LEU A 108 2.42 -1.00 8.18
C LEU A 108 1.02 -1.17 7.58
N VAL A 109 0.67 -2.39 7.16
CA VAL A 109 -0.66 -2.68 6.60
C VAL A 109 -1.75 -2.41 7.64
N ASN A 110 -1.55 -2.82 8.89
CA ASN A 110 -2.49 -2.55 9.97
C ASN A 110 -2.65 -1.05 10.23
N PHE A 111 -1.56 -0.29 10.27
CA PHE A 111 -1.61 1.17 10.35
C PHE A 111 -2.45 1.78 9.22
N LEU A 112 -2.22 1.34 7.99
CA LEU A 112 -2.95 1.86 6.83
C LEU A 112 -4.43 1.51 6.83
N LYS A 113 -4.84 0.43 7.51
CA LYS A 113 -6.24 -0.01 7.59
C LYS A 113 -7.08 0.70 8.66
N ILE A 114 -6.47 1.31 9.67
CA ILE A 114 -7.16 1.78 10.88
C ILE A 114 -8.47 2.51 10.58
N ASP A 115 -8.45 3.44 9.65
CA ASP A 115 -9.62 4.28 9.35
C ASP A 115 -10.31 3.90 8.03
N LEU A 116 -10.02 2.75 7.44
CA LEU A 116 -10.54 2.35 6.13
C LEU A 116 -11.53 1.18 6.21
N GLY A 117 -11.81 0.63 7.39
CA GLY A 117 -12.53 -0.63 7.56
C GLY A 117 -13.80 -0.75 6.72
N SER A 118 -14.70 0.23 6.77
CA SER A 118 -15.96 0.23 6.00
C SER A 118 -15.76 0.46 4.48
N LEU A 119 -14.61 0.92 4.05
CA LEU A 119 -14.29 1.19 2.65
C LEU A 119 -13.67 -0.02 1.95
N ILE A 120 -13.25 -1.05 2.70
CA ILE A 120 -12.60 -2.25 2.16
C ILE A 120 -13.64 -3.36 1.99
N LYS A 121 -13.78 -3.85 0.76
CA LYS A 121 -14.58 -5.01 0.41
C LYS A 121 -13.67 -6.18 0.07
N THR A 122 -13.69 -7.22 0.87
CA THR A 122 -12.96 -8.48 0.65
C THR A 122 -13.74 -9.43 -0.24
N ASN A 123 -13.14 -10.54 -0.69
CA ASN A 123 -13.73 -11.52 -1.61
C ASN A 123 -14.16 -10.91 -2.97
N HIS A 124 -13.50 -9.85 -3.40
CA HIS A 124 -13.79 -9.17 -4.67
C HIS A 124 -12.62 -9.30 -5.64
N SER A 125 -12.49 -10.49 -6.24
CA SER A 125 -11.56 -10.72 -7.34
C SER A 125 -12.17 -10.19 -8.64
N ILE A 126 -11.48 -9.25 -9.29
CA ILE A 126 -11.97 -8.67 -10.56
C ILE A 126 -11.87 -9.70 -11.68
N SER A 127 -12.89 -9.74 -12.53
CA SER A 127 -12.97 -10.64 -13.70
C SER A 127 -13.08 -9.89 -15.03
N LYS A 128 -13.63 -8.67 -15.03
CA LYS A 128 -13.79 -7.87 -16.24
C LYS A 128 -13.78 -6.38 -15.92
N ILE A 129 -13.24 -5.58 -16.85
CA ILE A 129 -13.25 -4.12 -16.85
C ILE A 129 -13.79 -3.67 -18.19
N ASP A 130 -14.91 -2.95 -18.19
CA ASP A 130 -15.47 -2.32 -19.37
C ASP A 130 -15.46 -0.79 -19.18
N GLN A 131 -15.17 -0.05 -20.24
CA GLN A 131 -15.24 1.41 -20.23
C GLN A 131 -16.27 1.88 -21.25
N GLU A 132 -17.34 2.50 -20.77
CA GLU A 132 -18.43 3.02 -21.59
C GLU A 132 -18.85 4.41 -21.08
N ASN A 133 -19.08 5.35 -22.00
CA ASN A 133 -19.65 6.67 -21.69
C ASN A 133 -18.95 7.40 -20.51
N GLN A 134 -17.61 7.40 -20.47
CA GLN A 134 -16.78 7.99 -19.41
C GLN A 134 -16.99 7.34 -18.02
N LYS A 135 -17.59 6.17 -17.96
CA LYS A 135 -17.72 5.35 -16.77
C LYS A 135 -16.95 4.04 -16.93
N ILE A 136 -16.51 3.51 -15.82
CA ILE A 136 -15.82 2.23 -15.77
C ILE A 136 -16.72 1.26 -15.01
N LYS A 137 -17.08 0.16 -15.67
CA LYS A 137 -17.85 -0.93 -15.09
C LYS A 137 -16.92 -2.07 -14.73
N LEU A 138 -16.93 -2.45 -13.47
CA LEU A 138 -16.18 -3.56 -12.93
C LEU A 138 -17.12 -4.74 -12.73
N THR A 139 -16.71 -5.93 -13.15
CA THR A 139 -17.38 -7.20 -12.84
C THR A 139 -16.44 -8.04 -11.99
N PHE A 140 -16.95 -8.58 -10.88
CA PHE A 140 -16.20 -9.43 -9.97
C PHE A 140 -16.57 -10.91 -10.17
N GLN A 141 -15.71 -11.82 -9.71
CA GLN A 141 -15.95 -13.27 -9.81
C GLN A 141 -17.17 -13.76 -9.00
N ASN A 142 -17.58 -13.01 -7.99
CA ASN A 142 -18.81 -13.25 -7.22
C ASN A 142 -20.08 -12.72 -7.92
N ASN A 143 -19.99 -12.33 -9.20
CA ASN A 143 -21.04 -11.74 -10.04
C ASN A 143 -21.55 -10.36 -9.58
N GLU A 144 -20.92 -9.74 -8.61
CA GLU A 144 -21.20 -8.34 -8.29
C GLU A 144 -20.65 -7.41 -9.39
N ASN A 145 -21.36 -6.30 -9.60
CA ASN A 145 -20.94 -5.25 -10.52
C ASN A 145 -20.82 -3.93 -9.77
N PHE A 146 -19.87 -3.10 -10.19
CA PHE A 146 -19.69 -1.77 -9.66
C PHE A 146 -19.34 -0.80 -10.78
N GLU A 147 -19.91 0.40 -10.74
CA GLU A 147 -19.62 1.48 -11.68
C GLU A 147 -18.89 2.62 -10.96
N CYS A 148 -17.79 3.08 -11.54
CA CYS A 148 -16.99 4.16 -11.01
C CYS A 148 -16.58 5.19 -12.08
N ASP A 149 -16.15 6.36 -11.61
CA ASP A 149 -15.59 7.42 -12.45
C ASP A 149 -14.08 7.22 -12.67
N TYR A 150 -13.39 6.65 -11.67
CA TYR A 150 -11.95 6.39 -11.71
C TYR A 150 -11.63 5.01 -11.15
N LEU A 151 -10.69 4.35 -11.81
CA LEU A 151 -10.15 3.05 -11.39
C LEU A 151 -8.67 3.18 -11.13
N ILE A 152 -8.23 2.71 -9.95
CA ILE A 152 -6.83 2.60 -9.57
C ILE A 152 -6.50 1.13 -9.38
N ILE A 153 -5.56 0.62 -10.17
CA ILE A 153 -5.10 -0.77 -10.10
C ILE A 153 -3.83 -0.82 -9.25
N SER A 154 -3.89 -1.50 -8.11
CA SER A 154 -2.81 -1.68 -7.15
C SER A 154 -2.74 -3.12 -6.60
N ASP A 155 -3.06 -4.09 -7.45
CA ASP A 155 -3.14 -5.53 -7.12
C ASP A 155 -1.79 -6.25 -7.16
N GLY A 156 -0.69 -5.50 -7.21
CA GLY A 156 0.67 -5.95 -6.96
C GLY A 156 1.40 -6.54 -8.16
N VAL A 157 2.56 -7.17 -7.87
CA VAL A 157 3.49 -7.68 -8.90
C VAL A 157 2.83 -8.75 -9.79
N PHE A 158 1.95 -9.56 -9.22
CA PHE A 158 1.19 -10.59 -9.93
C PHE A 158 -0.19 -10.10 -10.39
N SER A 159 -0.28 -8.81 -10.74
CA SER A 159 -1.50 -8.18 -11.20
C SER A 159 -2.12 -8.99 -12.34
N LYS A 160 -3.40 -9.36 -12.17
CA LYS A 160 -4.22 -9.92 -13.23
C LYS A 160 -5.02 -8.84 -13.96
N SER A 161 -5.31 -7.75 -13.25
CA SER A 161 -6.13 -6.65 -13.76
C SER A 161 -5.48 -5.88 -14.91
N LYS A 162 -4.16 -5.95 -15.06
CA LYS A 162 -3.42 -5.31 -16.18
C LYS A 162 -3.73 -5.92 -17.55
N ASN A 163 -4.32 -7.12 -17.57
CA ASN A 163 -4.65 -7.85 -18.80
C ASN A 163 -6.17 -7.86 -19.10
N LEU A 164 -6.96 -7.16 -18.29
CA LEU A 164 -8.39 -6.99 -18.44
C LEU A 164 -8.70 -5.66 -19.11
#